data_935dbec2e56a7ae05d05571a3aba96b1
#
_entry.id   935dbec2e56a7ae05d05571a3aba96b1
#
_cell.length_a   1.000
_cell.length_b   1.000
_cell.length_c   1.000
_cell.angle_alpha   90.00
_cell.angle_beta   90.00
_cell.angle_gamma   90.00
#
_symmetry.space_group_name_H-M   'P 1'
#
loop_
_entity.id
_entity.type
_entity.pdbx_description
1 polymer ?
#
loop_
_entity_poly.entity_id
_entity_poly.type
_entity_poly.pdbx_seq_one_letter_code
_entity_poly.pdbx_strand_id
1 'polypeptide(L)'
;MAGGFDLILKGGTVVNQDGEGQRDVAIAAGRIAAIGDVGASAAEIVDCRGLHVLPGVIDSHVHFREPGLVHKEDLETGSRGAVLGGVTAVFEMPNTDPTTTSAQALAAKVAIAHHRMHCDFAFYVGATRENTHELAELERLAGACGVKVFMGSSTGSLLI
;
A
#
# COMPACT_ATOMS: atom_id res chain seq x y z
N MET A 1 -21.83 -15.36 -22.68
CA MET A 1 -20.64 -14.77 -23.31
C MET A 1 -19.48 -15.06 -22.37
N ALA A 2 -18.52 -15.87 -22.78
CA ALA A 2 -17.28 -16.04 -22.02
C ALA A 2 -16.60 -14.68 -22.03
N GLY A 3 -16.60 -13.99 -20.88
CA GLY A 3 -15.92 -12.73 -20.73
C GLY A 3 -14.43 -12.96 -20.95
N GLY A 4 -13.84 -12.26 -21.91
CA GLY A 4 -12.40 -12.23 -22.10
C GLY A 4 -11.73 -11.59 -20.87
N PHE A 5 -10.44 -11.81 -20.71
CA PHE A 5 -9.66 -11.10 -19.68
C PHE A 5 -9.45 -9.64 -20.07
N ASP A 6 -9.31 -8.78 -19.08
CA ASP A 6 -9.00 -7.35 -19.32
C ASP A 6 -7.54 -7.20 -19.73
N LEU A 7 -6.64 -8.00 -19.11
CA LEU A 7 -5.20 -7.95 -19.32
C LEU A 7 -4.60 -9.35 -19.18
N ILE A 8 -3.63 -9.68 -20.03
CA ILE A 8 -2.75 -10.84 -19.86
C ILE A 8 -1.29 -10.35 -19.83
N LEU A 9 -0.56 -10.70 -18.77
CA LEU A 9 0.89 -10.64 -18.74
C LEU A 9 1.42 -11.95 -19.31
N LYS A 10 2.01 -11.89 -20.52
CA LYS A 10 2.30 -13.07 -21.33
C LYS A 10 3.76 -13.50 -21.28
N GLY A 11 4.02 -14.76 -20.94
CA GLY A 11 5.33 -15.41 -21.09
C GLY A 11 6.42 -14.91 -20.14
N GLY A 12 6.06 -14.31 -19.00
CA GLY A 12 7.00 -13.85 -17.98
C GLY A 12 7.43 -14.97 -17.03
N THR A 13 8.53 -14.75 -16.32
CA THR A 13 8.91 -15.58 -15.19
C THR A 13 8.14 -15.11 -13.95
N VAL A 14 7.05 -15.79 -13.63
CA VAL A 14 6.22 -15.48 -12.47
C VAL A 14 6.88 -16.02 -11.21
N VAL A 15 7.05 -15.18 -10.21
CA VAL A 15 7.57 -15.54 -8.88
C VAL A 15 6.47 -15.27 -7.85
N ASN A 16 6.02 -16.31 -7.16
CA ASN A 16 5.00 -16.22 -6.12
C ASN A 16 5.23 -17.31 -5.05
N GLN A 17 4.26 -17.51 -4.14
CA GLN A 17 4.34 -18.52 -3.08
C GLN A 17 4.48 -19.96 -3.60
N ASP A 18 4.11 -20.24 -4.86
CA ASP A 18 4.24 -21.56 -5.51
C ASP A 18 5.61 -21.77 -6.16
N GLY A 19 6.49 -20.78 -6.04
CA GLY A 19 7.83 -20.78 -6.62
C GLY A 19 7.93 -19.95 -7.90
N GLU A 20 9.00 -20.20 -8.67
CA GLU A 20 9.34 -19.50 -9.89
C GLU A 20 9.05 -20.37 -11.13
N GLY A 21 8.52 -19.75 -12.20
CA GLY A 21 8.30 -20.47 -13.47
C GLY A 21 7.72 -19.59 -14.57
N GLN A 22 7.93 -20.04 -15.82
CA GLN A 22 7.35 -19.42 -17.01
C GLN A 22 5.84 -19.62 -17.01
N ARG A 23 5.09 -18.53 -16.87
CA ARG A 23 3.64 -18.55 -16.78
C ARG A 23 3.05 -17.26 -17.32
N ASP A 24 1.80 -17.29 -17.73
CA ASP A 24 1.00 -16.10 -17.97
C ASP A 24 0.22 -15.73 -16.70
N VAL A 25 -0.12 -14.45 -16.57
CA VAL A 25 -1.03 -13.96 -15.53
C VAL A 25 -2.20 -13.26 -16.21
N ALA A 26 -3.40 -13.79 -16.04
CA ALA A 26 -4.62 -13.19 -16.58
C ALA A 26 -5.37 -12.43 -15.49
N ILE A 27 -5.84 -11.24 -15.84
CA ILE A 27 -6.52 -10.30 -14.97
C ILE A 27 -7.92 -10.00 -15.52
N ALA A 28 -8.92 -10.06 -14.65
CA ALA A 28 -10.29 -9.68 -14.95
C ALA A 28 -10.89 -8.92 -13.77
N ALA A 29 -11.56 -7.82 -14.03
CA ALA A 29 -12.19 -6.96 -13.03
C ALA A 29 -11.24 -6.56 -11.88
N GLY A 30 -9.99 -6.23 -12.22
CA GLY A 30 -8.95 -5.80 -11.28
C GLY A 30 -8.40 -6.92 -10.38
N ARG A 31 -8.65 -8.19 -10.70
CA ARG A 31 -8.18 -9.35 -9.92
C ARG A 31 -7.43 -10.35 -10.80
N ILE A 32 -6.47 -11.04 -10.22
CA ILE A 32 -5.83 -12.20 -10.86
C ILE A 32 -6.89 -13.29 -11.00
N ALA A 33 -7.24 -13.61 -12.26
CA ALA A 33 -8.25 -14.61 -12.60
C ALA A 33 -7.63 -15.98 -12.91
N ALA A 34 -6.41 -16.01 -13.46
CA ALA A 34 -5.68 -17.23 -13.74
C ALA A 34 -4.17 -17.01 -13.76
N ILE A 35 -3.41 -18.02 -13.39
CA ILE A 35 -1.95 -18.10 -13.55
C ILE A 35 -1.64 -19.46 -14.18
N GLY A 36 -0.84 -19.46 -15.26
CA GLY A 36 -0.46 -20.69 -15.98
C GLY A 36 -0.38 -20.46 -17.48
N ASP A 37 -0.72 -21.47 -18.28
CA ASP A 37 -0.87 -21.31 -19.73
C ASP A 37 -2.26 -20.74 -20.03
N VAL A 38 -2.31 -19.46 -20.34
CA VAL A 38 -3.55 -18.75 -20.65
C VAL A 38 -3.65 -18.60 -22.17
N GLY A 39 -4.29 -19.59 -22.81
CA GLY A 39 -4.51 -19.61 -24.26
C GLY A 39 -5.60 -18.67 -24.78
N ALA A 40 -6.12 -17.77 -23.95
CA ALA A 40 -7.27 -16.92 -24.26
C ALA A 40 -6.91 -15.57 -24.85
N SER A 41 -7.93 -14.86 -25.34
CA SER A 41 -7.83 -13.46 -25.74
C SER A 41 -8.09 -12.53 -24.56
N ALA A 42 -7.46 -11.37 -24.56
CA ALA A 42 -7.68 -10.28 -23.63
C ALA A 42 -7.84 -8.97 -24.38
N ALA A 43 -8.38 -7.94 -23.70
CA ALA A 43 -8.44 -6.58 -24.24
C ALA A 43 -7.03 -5.99 -24.42
N GLU A 44 -6.11 -6.35 -23.53
CA GLU A 44 -4.70 -5.98 -23.58
C GLU A 44 -3.80 -7.18 -23.30
N ILE A 45 -2.68 -7.26 -24.00
CA ILE A 45 -1.63 -8.28 -23.77
C ILE A 45 -0.29 -7.57 -23.66
N VAL A 46 0.37 -7.74 -22.50
CA VAL A 46 1.73 -7.27 -22.26
C VAL A 46 2.70 -8.42 -22.42
N ASP A 47 3.65 -8.28 -23.34
CA ASP A 47 4.74 -9.24 -23.51
C ASP A 47 5.74 -9.12 -22.38
N CYS A 48 5.79 -10.14 -21.53
CA CYS A 48 6.68 -10.23 -20.38
C CYS A 48 7.85 -11.20 -20.59
N ARG A 49 8.11 -11.64 -21.81
CA ARG A 49 9.22 -12.57 -22.08
C ARG A 49 10.57 -11.94 -21.68
N GLY A 50 11.35 -12.67 -20.89
CA GLY A 50 12.60 -12.20 -20.32
C GLY A 50 12.45 -11.29 -19.09
N LEU A 51 11.22 -11.02 -18.65
CA LEU A 51 10.94 -10.24 -17.44
C LEU A 51 10.47 -11.15 -16.30
N HIS A 52 10.72 -10.71 -15.07
CA HIS A 52 10.12 -11.30 -13.88
C HIS A 52 8.80 -10.59 -13.57
N VAL A 53 7.76 -11.37 -13.32
CA VAL A 53 6.45 -10.88 -12.87
C VAL A 53 6.34 -11.19 -11.38
N LEU A 54 6.33 -10.15 -10.58
CA LEU A 54 6.34 -10.22 -9.12
C LEU A 54 5.02 -9.71 -8.55
N PRO A 55 4.59 -10.16 -7.36
CA PRO A 55 3.58 -9.44 -6.60
C PRO A 55 4.01 -7.99 -6.36
N GLY A 56 3.05 -7.07 -6.33
CA GLY A 56 3.32 -5.68 -5.98
C GLY A 56 3.99 -5.57 -4.62
N VAL A 57 5.04 -4.75 -4.52
CA VAL A 57 5.75 -4.56 -3.26
C VAL A 57 4.87 -3.75 -2.30
N ILE A 58 4.79 -4.20 -1.05
CA ILE A 58 4.16 -3.47 0.05
C ILE A 58 5.26 -2.91 0.94
N ASP A 59 5.38 -1.59 1.00
CA ASP A 59 6.27 -0.92 1.95
C ASP A 59 5.51 -0.64 3.24
N SER A 60 5.81 -1.40 4.27
CA SER A 60 5.13 -1.32 5.56
C SER A 60 5.68 -0.24 6.51
N HIS A 61 6.60 0.61 6.05
CA HIS A 61 7.23 1.61 6.92
C HIS A 61 7.68 2.85 6.15
N VAL A 62 6.75 3.74 5.80
CA VAL A 62 7.07 5.00 5.11
C VAL A 62 6.81 6.23 5.97
N HIS A 63 7.43 7.36 5.61
CA HIS A 63 7.27 8.64 6.25
C HIS A 63 7.04 9.74 5.20
N PHE A 64 5.81 9.89 4.73
CA PHE A 64 5.43 10.93 3.75
C PHE A 64 5.15 12.29 4.37
N ARG A 65 5.23 12.40 5.69
CA ARG A 65 5.29 13.67 6.42
C ARG A 65 4.03 14.55 6.39
N GLU A 66 2.99 14.17 5.70
CA GLU A 66 1.71 14.88 5.68
C GLU A 66 0.71 14.23 6.64
N PRO A 67 0.01 15.02 7.43
CA PRO A 67 -0.01 16.47 7.51
C PRO A 67 1.21 17.11 8.21
N GLY A 68 1.39 18.40 7.99
CA GLY A 68 2.24 19.33 8.76
C GLY A 68 3.67 19.51 8.24
N LEU A 69 4.34 18.45 7.78
CA LEU A 69 5.74 18.53 7.37
C LEU A 69 5.92 18.43 5.84
N VAL A 70 4.96 18.93 5.09
CA VAL A 70 4.86 18.83 3.62
C VAL A 70 6.03 19.46 2.86
N HIS A 71 6.83 20.29 3.52
CA HIS A 71 8.07 20.81 2.94
C HIS A 71 9.15 19.74 2.75
N LYS A 72 9.00 18.57 3.38
CA LYS A 72 9.90 17.43 3.25
C LYS A 72 9.38 16.42 2.22
N GLU A 73 8.11 16.07 2.34
CA GLU A 73 7.39 15.15 1.46
C GLU A 73 5.90 15.31 1.72
N ASP A 74 5.07 15.00 0.73
CA ASP A 74 3.62 14.88 0.86
C ASP A 74 3.11 13.52 0.36
N LEU A 75 1.84 13.23 0.63
CA LEU A 75 1.24 11.94 0.29
C LEU A 75 1.17 11.70 -1.23
N GLU A 76 0.94 12.74 -2.01
CA GLU A 76 0.85 12.64 -3.48
C GLU A 76 2.21 12.32 -4.09
N THR A 77 3.22 13.14 -3.81
CA THR A 77 4.56 12.99 -4.40
C THR A 77 5.28 11.75 -3.90
N GLY A 78 5.14 11.42 -2.60
CA GLY A 78 5.70 10.22 -2.01
C GLY A 78 5.12 8.94 -2.61
N SER A 79 3.79 8.87 -2.74
CA SER A 79 3.14 7.70 -3.34
C SER A 79 3.42 7.56 -4.84
N ARG A 80 3.56 8.66 -5.57
CA ARG A 80 3.98 8.64 -6.98
C ARG A 80 5.39 8.09 -7.12
N GLY A 81 6.31 8.51 -6.26
CA GLY A 81 7.67 7.95 -6.19
C GLY A 81 7.67 6.46 -5.87
N ALA A 82 6.81 6.02 -4.93
CA ALA A 82 6.64 4.62 -4.56
C ALA A 82 6.20 3.75 -5.75
N VAL A 83 5.17 4.19 -6.49
CA VAL A 83 4.68 3.47 -7.68
C VAL A 83 5.74 3.39 -8.77
N LEU A 84 6.48 4.46 -9.02
CA LEU A 84 7.59 4.46 -9.99
C LEU A 84 8.71 3.49 -9.61
N GLY A 85 8.86 3.17 -8.31
CA GLY A 85 9.78 2.15 -7.79
C GLY A 85 9.19 0.74 -7.72
N GLY A 86 7.94 0.53 -8.14
CA GLY A 86 7.25 -0.78 -8.11
C GLY A 86 6.55 -1.09 -6.78
N VAL A 87 6.43 -0.11 -5.88
CA VAL A 87 5.65 -0.25 -4.63
C VAL A 87 4.18 0.03 -4.93
N THR A 88 3.31 -0.92 -4.59
CA THR A 88 1.87 -0.85 -4.89
C THR A 88 1.01 -0.56 -3.66
N ALA A 89 1.56 -0.68 -2.47
CA ALA A 89 0.90 -0.31 -1.22
C ALA A 89 1.91 0.21 -0.20
N VAL A 90 1.48 1.15 0.63
CA VAL A 90 2.32 1.76 1.68
C VAL A 90 1.59 1.84 3.01
N PHE A 91 2.34 1.65 4.12
CA PHE A 91 1.85 1.86 5.47
C PHE A 91 2.63 2.99 6.11
N GLU A 92 1.97 4.13 6.34
CA GLU A 92 2.64 5.33 6.80
C GLU A 92 2.62 5.47 8.32
N MET A 93 3.73 5.95 8.85
CA MET A 93 3.97 6.16 10.27
C MET A 93 3.20 7.35 10.83
N PRO A 94 2.83 7.31 12.13
CA PRO A 94 1.96 8.31 12.75
C PRO A 94 2.65 9.62 13.17
N ASN A 95 3.96 9.75 12.98
CA ASN A 95 4.75 10.91 13.44
C ASN A 95 4.69 12.10 12.48
N THR A 96 3.49 12.56 12.22
CA THR A 96 3.13 13.75 11.44
C THR A 96 2.77 14.93 12.38
N ASP A 97 2.34 16.05 11.86
CA ASP A 97 1.90 17.20 12.64
C ASP A 97 0.53 17.72 12.14
N PRO A 98 -0.57 17.45 12.86
CA PRO A 98 -0.63 16.70 14.13
C PRO A 98 -0.27 15.21 13.95
N THR A 99 0.11 14.56 15.08
CA THR A 99 0.36 13.12 15.12
C THR A 99 -0.93 12.33 14.96
N THR A 100 -0.84 11.14 14.32
CA THR A 100 -2.01 10.26 14.11
C THR A 100 -2.21 9.38 15.35
N THR A 101 -2.84 9.90 16.41
CA THR A 101 -3.00 9.23 17.71
C THR A 101 -4.44 9.09 18.16
N SER A 102 -5.40 9.47 17.33
CA SER A 102 -6.83 9.40 17.62
C SER A 102 -7.64 9.03 16.39
N ALA A 103 -8.88 8.61 16.58
CA ALA A 103 -9.82 8.34 15.49
C ALA A 103 -10.02 9.55 14.57
N GLN A 104 -10.10 10.75 15.15
CA GLN A 104 -10.27 11.98 14.39
C GLN A 104 -9.02 12.28 13.54
N ALA A 105 -7.81 12.14 14.09
CA ALA A 105 -6.57 12.37 13.34
C ALA A 105 -6.39 11.35 12.21
N LEU A 106 -6.74 10.07 12.45
CA LEU A 106 -6.74 9.03 11.43
C LEU A 106 -7.72 9.36 10.30
N ALA A 107 -8.97 9.69 10.63
CA ALA A 107 -9.98 10.02 9.63
C ALA A 107 -9.60 11.26 8.79
N ALA A 108 -9.02 12.28 9.41
CA ALA A 108 -8.53 13.47 8.71
C ALA A 108 -7.40 13.11 7.74
N LYS A 109 -6.46 12.26 8.15
CA LYS A 109 -5.35 11.80 7.31
C LYS A 109 -5.83 10.94 6.13
N VAL A 110 -6.78 10.03 6.37
CA VAL A 110 -7.45 9.25 5.31
C VAL A 110 -8.13 10.18 4.31
N ALA A 111 -8.82 11.22 4.77
CA ALA A 111 -9.48 12.18 3.89
C ALA A 111 -8.49 12.98 3.03
N ILE A 112 -7.31 13.34 3.56
CA ILE A 112 -6.24 14.00 2.81
C ILE A 112 -5.69 13.05 1.73
N ALA A 113 -5.51 11.77 2.04
CA ALA A 113 -4.96 10.76 1.13
C ALA A 113 -5.92 10.42 -0.02
N HIS A 114 -7.22 10.49 0.24
CA HIS A 114 -8.25 10.07 -0.71
C HIS A 114 -8.16 10.86 -2.02
N HIS A 115 -8.14 10.15 -3.15
CA HIS A 115 -7.97 10.70 -4.51
C HIS A 115 -6.64 11.43 -4.78
N ARG A 116 -5.66 11.34 -3.87
CA ARG A 116 -4.32 11.92 -4.04
C ARG A 116 -3.22 10.87 -4.11
N MET A 117 -3.37 9.77 -3.34
CA MET A 117 -2.41 8.68 -3.36
C MET A 117 -2.47 7.90 -4.68
N HIS A 118 -1.31 7.51 -5.19
CA HIS A 118 -1.14 6.75 -6.42
C HIS A 118 -1.06 5.24 -6.21
N CYS A 119 -0.96 4.79 -4.96
CA CYS A 119 -0.96 3.37 -4.56
C CYS A 119 -1.97 3.15 -3.43
N ASP A 120 -2.21 1.90 -3.08
CA ASP A 120 -2.97 1.55 -1.90
C ASP A 120 -2.26 2.05 -0.64
N PHE A 121 -3.02 2.41 0.39
CA PHE A 121 -2.46 2.98 1.59
C PHE A 121 -3.23 2.62 2.85
N ALA A 122 -2.51 2.60 3.97
CA ALA A 122 -3.08 2.61 5.31
C ALA A 122 -2.12 3.34 6.27
N PHE A 123 -2.61 3.70 7.44
CA PHE A 123 -1.88 4.51 8.41
C PHE A 123 -1.75 3.79 9.74
N TYR A 124 -0.59 3.89 10.36
CA TYR A 124 -0.44 3.49 11.75
C TYR A 124 -1.04 4.52 12.69
N VAL A 125 -1.69 4.03 13.74
CA VAL A 125 -2.05 4.86 14.89
C VAL A 125 -0.91 4.81 15.90
N GLY A 126 -0.44 5.98 16.31
CA GLY A 126 0.60 6.11 17.33
C GLY A 126 0.06 5.81 18.72
N ALA A 127 0.70 4.91 19.45
CA ALA A 127 0.43 4.74 20.86
C ALA A 127 0.99 5.93 21.66
N THR A 128 0.24 6.37 22.65
CA THR A 128 0.62 7.36 23.65
C THR A 128 0.17 6.89 25.04
N ARG A 129 0.65 7.52 26.09
CA ARG A 129 0.20 7.17 27.45
C ARG A 129 -1.28 7.40 27.65
N GLU A 130 -1.83 8.40 26.94
CA GLU A 130 -3.22 8.81 27.07
C GLU A 130 -4.18 7.86 26.33
N ASN A 131 -3.79 7.28 25.18
CA ASN A 131 -4.67 6.48 24.33
C ASN A 131 -4.49 4.96 24.46
N THR A 132 -3.69 4.48 25.39
CA THR A 132 -3.43 3.03 25.56
C THR A 132 -4.69 2.17 25.71
N HIS A 133 -5.71 2.70 26.32
CA HIS A 133 -6.99 2.01 26.55
C HIS A 133 -7.88 1.94 25.29
N GLU A 134 -7.61 2.75 24.27
CA GLU A 134 -8.37 2.83 23.02
C GLU A 134 -7.69 2.11 21.86
N LEU A 135 -6.44 1.68 21.99
CA LEU A 135 -5.63 1.17 20.87
C LEU A 135 -6.27 0.00 20.14
N ALA A 136 -6.93 -0.92 20.88
CA ALA A 136 -7.61 -2.07 20.30
C ALA A 136 -8.82 -1.69 19.40
N GLU A 137 -9.42 -0.53 19.66
CA GLU A 137 -10.50 0.01 18.85
C GLU A 137 -9.95 0.82 17.68
N LEU A 138 -8.92 1.64 17.94
CA LEU A 138 -8.30 2.50 16.95
C LEU A 138 -7.66 1.71 15.79
N GLU A 139 -7.01 0.58 16.08
CA GLU A 139 -6.38 -0.26 15.04
C GLU A 139 -7.37 -0.92 14.08
N ARG A 140 -8.66 -0.98 14.43
CA ARG A 140 -9.75 -1.57 13.63
C ARG A 140 -10.50 -0.56 12.78
N LEU A 141 -10.20 0.72 12.93
CA LEU A 141 -10.82 1.76 12.14
C LEU A 141 -10.44 1.67 10.67
N ALA A 142 -11.35 2.10 9.81
CA ALA A 142 -11.06 2.18 8.38
C ALA A 142 -9.86 3.09 8.12
N GLY A 143 -8.89 2.58 7.36
CA GLY A 143 -7.64 3.27 7.06
C GLY A 143 -6.51 3.01 8.07
N ALA A 144 -6.76 2.30 9.17
CA ALA A 144 -5.71 1.85 10.07
C ALA A 144 -5.06 0.55 9.55
N CYS A 145 -3.74 0.40 9.73
CA CYS A 145 -3.00 -0.84 9.48
C CYS A 145 -2.37 -1.44 10.75
N GLY A 146 -2.53 -0.79 11.89
CA GLY A 146 -1.98 -1.25 13.15
C GLY A 146 -1.58 -0.12 14.09
N VAL A 147 -0.93 -0.50 15.18
CA VAL A 147 -0.46 0.43 16.20
C VAL A 147 1.07 0.54 16.15
N LYS A 148 1.58 1.78 16.17
CA LYS A 148 3.01 2.07 16.26
C LYS A 148 3.37 2.52 17.67
N VAL A 149 4.33 1.84 18.28
CA VAL A 149 4.92 2.20 19.58
C VAL A 149 6.34 2.70 19.37
N PHE A 150 6.64 3.88 19.92
CA PHE A 150 7.99 4.42 19.94
C PHE A 150 8.63 4.19 21.32
N MET A 151 9.54 3.23 21.41
CA MET A 151 10.26 2.88 22.65
C MET A 151 11.57 3.67 22.81
N GLY A 152 11.91 4.51 21.87
CA GLY A 152 13.08 5.36 21.85
C GLY A 152 12.76 6.74 21.31
N SER A 153 13.72 7.64 21.31
CA SER A 153 13.58 9.01 20.81
C SER A 153 13.03 9.04 19.39
N SER A 154 11.98 9.80 19.17
CA SER A 154 11.34 10.00 17.86
C SER A 154 10.94 11.46 17.67
N THR A 155 10.42 11.79 16.48
CA THR A 155 9.87 13.12 16.19
C THR A 155 8.58 13.32 16.99
N GLY A 156 8.48 14.43 17.72
CA GLY A 156 7.31 14.77 18.53
C GLY A 156 7.25 14.04 19.87
N SER A 157 6.05 14.00 20.48
CA SER A 157 5.80 13.51 21.85
C SER A 157 5.29 12.06 21.89
N LEU A 158 5.73 11.19 20.96
CA LEU A 158 5.25 9.81 20.82
C LEU A 158 6.04 8.78 21.63
N LEU A 159 6.98 9.22 22.46
CA LEU A 159 7.74 8.31 23.33
C LEU A 159 6.89 7.83 24.49
N ILE A 160 6.81 6.51 24.69
CA ILE A 160 6.14 5.85 25.80
C ILE A 160 7.15 5.34 26.81
#